data_adebc3bc9a409dd1f1b7c46fe586ca60
#
_entry.id   adebc3bc9a409dd1f1b7c46fe586ca60
#
_cell.length_a   1.000
_cell.length_b   1.000
_cell.length_c   1.000
_cell.angle_alpha   90.00
_cell.angle_beta   90.00
_cell.angle_gamma   90.00
#
_symmetry.space_group_name_H-M   'P 1'
#
loop_
_entity.id
_entity.type
_entity.pdbx_description
1 polymer ?
#
loop_
_entity_poly.entity_id
_entity_poly.type
_entity_poly.pdbx_seq_one_letter_code
_entity_poly.pdbx_strand_id
1 'polypeptide(L)'
;MEILQQTPHFLVVDDFLSPRDFEHVWSFFHQEPFRAVQADRWIKAFRLSDGQPLWGDVYTSQPAHSSRTSVSTAFPSGTGIDALIQGILDHLPLFADYIGREGQDWSYFFCRPYLYPAGTGLSWHSDGREDVAGAYVYYAHPKWRAHWGAELLIDGSGFYDFEYPERELYDGSKERLGLHLDARPMSDAVMKRAAGHYILPSPNRFVLLRRGVLHRLNPVHPNAGDQLRASITGFFVRSEAESEDDH
;
A
#
# COMPACT_ATOMS: atom_id res chain seq x y z
N MET A 1 9.95 2.96 -19.21
CA MET A 1 9.95 2.07 -18.03
C MET A 1 11.35 1.50 -17.84
N GLU A 2 11.92 1.62 -16.65
CA GLU A 2 13.26 1.14 -16.29
C GLU A 2 13.20 0.37 -14.96
N ILE A 3 13.78 -0.82 -14.89
CA ILE A 3 13.92 -1.56 -13.64
C ILE A 3 15.12 -0.99 -12.89
N LEU A 4 14.85 -0.24 -11.82
CA LEU A 4 15.89 0.38 -11.00
C LEU A 4 16.52 -0.61 -10.01
N GLN A 5 15.69 -1.45 -9.40
CA GLN A 5 16.12 -2.43 -8.40
C GLN A 5 15.23 -3.66 -8.41
N GLN A 6 15.86 -4.83 -8.36
CA GLN A 6 15.19 -6.11 -8.26
C GLN A 6 15.85 -6.95 -7.17
N THR A 7 15.03 -7.46 -6.25
CA THR A 7 15.45 -8.35 -5.16
C THR A 7 14.46 -9.52 -5.04
N PRO A 8 14.72 -10.55 -4.25
CA PRO A 8 13.72 -11.60 -4.01
C PRO A 8 12.45 -11.10 -3.32
N HIS A 9 12.46 -9.92 -2.73
CA HIS A 9 11.39 -9.41 -1.86
C HIS A 9 10.60 -8.23 -2.44
N PHE A 10 11.22 -7.48 -3.33
CA PHE A 10 10.59 -6.32 -3.96
C PHE A 10 11.20 -5.96 -5.31
N LEU A 11 10.43 -5.23 -6.10
CA LEU A 11 10.79 -4.69 -7.40
C LEU A 11 10.54 -3.17 -7.41
N VAL A 12 11.50 -2.39 -7.93
CA VAL A 12 11.36 -0.95 -8.14
C VAL A 12 11.48 -0.64 -9.62
N VAL A 13 10.49 0.04 -10.15
CA VAL A 13 10.40 0.42 -11.57
C VAL A 13 10.22 1.91 -11.68
N ASP A 14 11.08 2.58 -12.42
CA ASP A 14 10.97 3.99 -12.78
C ASP A 14 10.31 4.17 -14.15
N ASP A 15 9.76 5.36 -14.39
CA ASP A 15 9.02 5.69 -15.61
C ASP A 15 7.98 4.60 -15.94
N PHE A 16 7.20 4.21 -14.92
CA PHE A 16 6.27 3.10 -15.01
C PHE A 16 5.17 3.34 -16.04
N LEU A 17 4.61 4.55 -16.08
CA LEU A 17 3.64 4.98 -17.07
C LEU A 17 4.28 5.87 -18.13
N SER A 18 3.64 5.97 -19.30
CA SER A 18 3.98 7.00 -20.26
C SER A 18 3.79 8.41 -19.65
N PRO A 19 4.48 9.45 -20.13
CA PRO A 19 4.28 10.81 -19.61
C PRO A 19 2.81 11.26 -19.67
N ARG A 20 2.07 10.87 -20.70
CA ARG A 20 0.65 11.18 -20.86
C ARG A 20 -0.21 10.48 -19.81
N ASP A 21 0.03 9.19 -19.58
CA ASP A 21 -0.74 8.39 -18.62
C ASP A 21 -0.43 8.83 -17.18
N PHE A 22 0.82 9.19 -16.89
CA PHE A 22 1.22 9.80 -15.63
C PHE A 22 0.46 11.11 -15.37
N GLU A 23 0.33 11.97 -16.38
CA GLU A 23 -0.44 13.21 -16.27
C GLU A 23 -1.94 12.95 -16.04
N HIS A 24 -2.52 11.90 -16.65
CA HIS A 24 -3.90 11.48 -16.38
C HIS A 24 -4.08 11.06 -14.92
N VAL A 25 -3.14 10.27 -14.37
CA VAL A 25 -3.18 9.88 -12.96
C VAL A 25 -3.02 11.10 -12.04
N TRP A 26 -2.12 12.03 -12.37
CA TRP A 26 -1.98 13.25 -11.57
C TRP A 26 -3.23 14.12 -11.61
N SER A 27 -3.84 14.27 -12.79
CA SER A 27 -5.09 15.02 -12.94
C SER A 27 -6.26 14.40 -12.14
N PHE A 28 -6.29 13.07 -12.02
CA PHE A 28 -7.25 12.37 -11.17
C PHE A 28 -7.17 12.81 -9.70
N PHE A 29 -5.99 13.04 -9.14
CA PHE A 29 -5.83 13.51 -7.77
C PHE A 29 -6.48 14.87 -7.49
N HIS A 30 -6.69 15.71 -8.50
CA HIS A 30 -7.38 16.99 -8.35
C HIS A 30 -8.91 16.86 -8.35
N GLN A 31 -9.44 15.72 -8.72
CA GLN A 31 -10.87 15.47 -8.81
C GLN A 31 -11.37 14.50 -7.73
N GLU A 32 -10.46 13.72 -7.16
CA GLU A 32 -10.76 12.71 -6.14
C GLU A 32 -11.16 13.34 -4.80
N PRO A 33 -12.28 12.92 -4.19
CA PRO A 33 -12.68 13.39 -2.87
C PRO A 33 -11.82 12.73 -1.77
N PHE A 34 -10.89 13.47 -1.21
CA PHE A 34 -10.06 12.99 -0.09
C PHE A 34 -10.68 13.29 1.26
N ARG A 35 -10.54 12.34 2.20
CA ARG A 35 -10.97 12.46 3.59
C ARG A 35 -9.89 11.94 4.53
N ALA A 36 -9.87 12.43 5.76
CA ALA A 36 -8.93 11.93 6.76
C ALA A 36 -9.15 10.43 7.00
N VAL A 37 -8.07 9.67 7.10
CA VAL A 37 -8.12 8.20 7.28
C VAL A 37 -8.94 7.80 8.52
N GLN A 38 -8.92 8.63 9.58
CA GLN A 38 -9.63 8.37 10.84
C GLN A 38 -10.96 9.12 10.96
N ALA A 39 -11.51 9.67 9.85
CA ALA A 39 -12.71 10.52 9.93
C ALA A 39 -13.97 9.77 10.40
N ASP A 40 -14.16 8.54 9.91
CA ASP A 40 -15.39 7.78 10.16
C ASP A 40 -15.21 6.68 11.21
N ARG A 41 -14.04 6.09 11.27
CA ARG A 41 -13.71 5.01 12.17
C ARG A 41 -12.20 4.89 12.35
N TRP A 42 -11.81 4.26 13.47
CA TRP A 42 -10.40 3.98 13.70
C TRP A 42 -9.87 2.90 12.72
N ILE A 43 -8.90 3.29 11.89
CA ILE A 43 -8.24 2.37 10.94
C ILE A 43 -7.00 1.81 11.59
N LYS A 44 -7.03 0.51 11.90
CA LYS A 44 -5.97 -0.19 12.67
C LYS A 44 -4.57 -0.18 12.00
N ALA A 45 -4.47 0.00 10.69
CA ALA A 45 -3.19 0.10 10.00
C ALA A 45 -2.40 1.37 10.35
N PHE A 46 -3.10 2.46 10.75
CA PHE A 46 -2.47 3.73 11.10
C PHE A 46 -2.42 3.90 12.62
N ARG A 47 -1.28 4.35 13.11
CA ARG A 47 -1.06 4.70 14.52
C ARG A 47 -1.28 6.18 14.75
N LEU A 48 -1.47 6.57 16.01
CA LEU A 48 -1.57 8.00 16.36
C LEU A 48 -0.31 8.78 15.96
N SER A 49 0.85 8.14 16.02
CA SER A 49 2.14 8.71 15.63
C SER A 49 2.34 8.86 14.12
N ASP A 50 1.47 8.27 13.30
CA ASP A 50 1.59 8.34 11.85
C ASP A 50 1.02 9.65 11.25
N GLY A 51 0.47 10.51 12.10
CA GLY A 51 -0.15 11.77 11.70
C GLY A 51 -1.54 11.56 11.11
N GLN A 52 -1.93 12.42 10.19
CA GLN A 52 -3.28 12.40 9.58
C GLN A 52 -3.19 12.31 8.05
N PRO A 53 -2.91 11.13 7.50
CA PRO A 53 -2.98 10.95 6.06
C PRO A 53 -4.43 11.05 5.56
N LEU A 54 -4.56 11.40 4.30
CA LEU A 54 -5.85 11.45 3.62
C LEU A 54 -5.93 10.30 2.62
N TRP A 55 -7.12 9.76 2.41
CA TRP A 55 -7.37 8.75 1.40
C TRP A 55 -8.59 9.09 0.55
N GLY A 56 -8.57 8.61 -0.70
CA GLY A 56 -9.71 8.65 -1.60
C GLY A 56 -10.47 7.33 -1.63
N ASP A 57 -11.31 7.18 -2.64
CA ASP A 57 -12.13 5.99 -2.83
C ASP A 57 -11.32 4.77 -3.31
N VAL A 58 -11.96 3.61 -3.33
CA VAL A 58 -11.33 2.36 -3.78
C VAL A 58 -11.73 2.08 -5.22
N TYR A 59 -10.74 1.75 -6.04
CA TYR A 59 -10.90 1.32 -7.41
C TYR A 59 -10.36 -0.11 -7.54
N THR A 60 -11.03 -0.96 -8.32
CA THR A 60 -10.67 -2.38 -8.46
C THR A 60 -10.44 -2.74 -9.91
N SER A 61 -9.49 -3.65 -10.18
CA SER A 61 -9.18 -4.11 -11.54
C SER A 61 -10.35 -4.84 -12.22
N GLN A 62 -11.27 -5.35 -11.43
CA GLN A 62 -12.51 -6.00 -11.87
C GLN A 62 -13.54 -5.94 -10.73
N PRO A 63 -14.83 -6.23 -10.99
CA PRO A 63 -15.84 -6.26 -9.93
C PRO A 63 -15.42 -7.17 -8.78
N ALA A 64 -15.34 -6.60 -7.57
CA ALA A 64 -15.01 -7.35 -6.38
C ALA A 64 -16.25 -8.10 -5.84
N HIS A 65 -16.14 -9.39 -5.68
CA HIS A 65 -17.21 -10.23 -5.14
C HIS A 65 -17.23 -10.29 -3.60
N SER A 66 -16.49 -9.42 -2.93
CA SER A 66 -16.34 -9.46 -1.47
C SER A 66 -17.34 -8.54 -0.78
N SER A 67 -18.08 -9.07 0.19
CA SER A 67 -19.00 -8.35 1.08
C SER A 67 -18.31 -7.38 2.06
N ARG A 68 -16.97 -7.36 2.10
CA ARG A 68 -16.16 -6.55 3.03
C ARG A 68 -15.68 -5.23 2.46
N THR A 69 -15.83 -4.99 1.17
CA THR A 69 -15.43 -3.71 0.58
C THR A 69 -16.61 -2.74 0.59
N SER A 70 -16.45 -1.66 1.36
CA SER A 70 -17.15 -0.41 1.08
C SER A 70 -17.13 -0.11 -0.43
N VAL A 71 -18.16 0.50 -0.94
CA VAL A 71 -18.38 0.88 -2.35
C VAL A 71 -17.05 1.07 -3.09
N SER A 72 -16.74 0.16 -4.02
CA SER A 72 -15.58 0.25 -4.90
C SER A 72 -16.03 0.47 -6.33
N THR A 73 -15.27 1.24 -7.09
CA THR A 73 -15.51 1.46 -8.52
C THR A 73 -14.63 0.50 -9.32
N ALA A 74 -15.25 -0.36 -10.12
CA ALA A 74 -14.52 -1.29 -10.96
C ALA A 74 -13.97 -0.61 -12.23
N PHE A 75 -12.83 -1.10 -12.69
CA PHE A 75 -12.25 -0.73 -13.98
C PHE A 75 -13.12 -1.26 -15.15
N PRO A 76 -13.32 -0.46 -16.22
CA PRO A 76 -12.89 0.93 -16.34
C PRO A 76 -13.81 1.89 -15.57
N SER A 77 -13.22 2.76 -14.77
CA SER A 77 -13.94 3.76 -13.96
C SER A 77 -14.31 5.01 -14.75
N GLY A 78 -13.67 5.25 -15.88
CA GLY A 78 -13.75 6.46 -16.66
C GLY A 78 -12.97 7.64 -16.07
N THR A 79 -12.10 7.38 -15.07
CA THR A 79 -11.24 8.41 -14.46
C THR A 79 -9.76 8.16 -14.76
N GLY A 80 -8.90 9.13 -14.42
CA GLY A 80 -7.47 9.02 -14.72
C GLY A 80 -6.74 7.87 -14.02
N ILE A 81 -7.31 7.26 -12.96
CA ILE A 81 -6.73 6.09 -12.29
C ILE A 81 -6.71 4.86 -13.20
N ASP A 82 -7.57 4.82 -14.21
CA ASP A 82 -7.63 3.73 -15.20
C ASP A 82 -6.29 3.55 -15.93
N ALA A 83 -5.53 4.64 -16.12
CA ALA A 83 -4.21 4.58 -16.72
C ALA A 83 -3.23 3.75 -15.84
N LEU A 84 -3.30 3.87 -14.51
CA LEU A 84 -2.48 3.05 -13.62
C LEU A 84 -2.95 1.59 -13.61
N ILE A 85 -4.26 1.36 -13.56
CA ILE A 85 -4.83 0.00 -13.58
C ILE A 85 -4.40 -0.71 -14.86
N GLN A 86 -4.55 -0.07 -16.02
CA GLN A 86 -4.11 -0.62 -17.29
C GLN A 86 -2.60 -0.88 -17.31
N GLY A 87 -1.78 0.07 -16.82
CA GLY A 87 -0.34 -0.10 -16.71
C GLY A 87 0.05 -1.30 -15.85
N ILE A 88 -0.65 -1.55 -14.73
CA ILE A 88 -0.42 -2.75 -13.91
C ILE A 88 -0.78 -4.02 -14.69
N LEU A 89 -1.95 -4.04 -15.35
CA LEU A 89 -2.40 -5.19 -16.16
C LEU A 89 -1.41 -5.53 -17.29
N ASP A 90 -0.87 -4.53 -17.97
CA ASP A 90 0.10 -4.71 -19.07
C ASP A 90 1.43 -5.30 -18.58
N HIS A 91 1.76 -5.14 -17.30
CA HIS A 91 3.02 -5.58 -16.70
C HIS A 91 2.90 -6.79 -15.75
N LEU A 92 1.74 -7.45 -15.67
CA LEU A 92 1.56 -8.65 -14.84
C LEU A 92 2.60 -9.75 -15.07
N PRO A 93 3.09 -10.02 -16.31
CA PRO A 93 4.15 -10.99 -16.49
C PRO A 93 5.45 -10.68 -15.73
N LEU A 94 5.81 -9.39 -15.61
CA LEU A 94 6.96 -8.94 -14.82
C LEU A 94 6.77 -9.16 -13.32
N PHE A 95 5.54 -9.17 -12.85
CA PHE A 95 5.18 -9.26 -11.43
C PHE A 95 5.00 -10.69 -10.93
N ALA A 96 4.90 -11.67 -11.83
CA ALA A 96 4.52 -13.05 -11.51
C ALA A 96 5.45 -13.71 -10.47
N ASP A 97 6.74 -13.40 -10.46
CA ASP A 97 7.68 -13.94 -9.47
C ASP A 97 7.44 -13.42 -8.05
N TYR A 98 6.69 -12.33 -7.90
CA TYR A 98 6.40 -11.68 -6.61
C TYR A 98 5.01 -12.00 -6.08
N ILE A 99 4.01 -12.03 -6.96
CA ILE A 99 2.60 -12.10 -6.59
C ILE A 99 1.91 -13.37 -7.11
N GLY A 100 2.60 -14.18 -7.93
CA GLY A 100 1.98 -15.33 -8.59
C GLY A 100 1.10 -14.92 -9.78
N ARG A 101 0.13 -15.77 -10.14
CA ARG A 101 -0.70 -15.66 -11.34
C ARG A 101 -2.14 -15.31 -10.98
N GLU A 102 -2.74 -14.47 -11.81
CA GLU A 102 -4.16 -14.18 -11.75
C GLU A 102 -5.01 -15.46 -11.94
N GLY A 103 -6.08 -15.57 -11.20
CA GLY A 103 -6.99 -16.74 -11.19
C GLY A 103 -6.46 -17.94 -10.41
N GLN A 104 -5.18 -17.94 -9.99
CA GLN A 104 -4.55 -19.00 -9.23
C GLN A 104 -4.11 -18.52 -7.84
N ASP A 105 -3.32 -17.45 -7.79
CA ASP A 105 -2.72 -16.92 -6.56
C ASP A 105 -3.46 -15.69 -6.06
N TRP A 106 -4.13 -14.96 -6.94
CA TRP A 106 -4.97 -13.81 -6.65
C TRP A 106 -6.06 -13.66 -7.73
N SER A 107 -7.11 -12.89 -7.45
CA SER A 107 -8.27 -12.75 -8.33
C SER A 107 -8.44 -11.35 -8.87
N TYR A 108 -8.13 -10.35 -8.08
CA TYR A 108 -8.20 -8.94 -8.45
C TYR A 108 -7.19 -8.15 -7.64
N PHE A 109 -6.91 -6.93 -8.07
CA PHE A 109 -6.22 -5.97 -7.25
C PHE A 109 -7.05 -4.71 -7.09
N PHE A 110 -6.76 -3.97 -6.05
CA PHE A 110 -7.39 -2.67 -5.86
C PHE A 110 -6.34 -1.56 -5.79
N CYS A 111 -6.79 -0.34 -6.08
CA CYS A 111 -6.06 0.90 -6.01
C CYS A 111 -6.75 1.83 -5.02
N ARG A 112 -6.00 2.45 -4.12
CA ARG A 112 -6.50 3.53 -3.26
C ARG A 112 -5.51 4.68 -3.28
N PRO A 113 -5.96 5.90 -3.67
CA PRO A 113 -5.11 7.08 -3.62
C PRO A 113 -4.97 7.61 -2.19
N TYR A 114 -3.78 8.09 -1.88
CA TYR A 114 -3.43 8.68 -0.59
C TYR A 114 -2.68 9.99 -0.77
N LEU A 115 -2.92 10.94 0.14
CA LEU A 115 -2.15 12.16 0.30
C LEU A 115 -1.55 12.20 1.72
N TYR A 116 -0.25 12.42 1.78
CA TYR A 116 0.49 12.53 3.04
C TYR A 116 1.04 13.96 3.17
N PRO A 117 0.45 14.81 4.03
CA PRO A 117 1.00 16.11 4.38
C PRO A 117 2.25 15.98 5.29
N ALA A 118 2.91 17.09 5.53
CA ALA A 118 4.06 17.16 6.44
C ALA A 118 3.72 16.55 7.81
N GLY A 119 4.65 15.78 8.36
CA GLY A 119 4.49 15.07 9.63
C GLY A 119 3.73 13.75 9.54
N THR A 120 3.29 13.33 8.35
CA THR A 120 2.55 12.07 8.18
C THR A 120 3.39 11.00 7.51
N GLY A 121 3.20 9.77 7.96
CA GLY A 121 3.84 8.57 7.45
C GLY A 121 3.00 7.33 7.72
N LEU A 122 3.65 6.15 7.73
CA LEU A 122 3.02 4.89 8.14
C LEU A 122 4.07 4.05 8.85
N SER A 123 3.81 3.68 10.09
CA SER A 123 4.71 2.90 10.94
C SER A 123 5.02 1.53 10.34
N TRP A 124 6.04 0.87 10.89
CA TRP A 124 6.43 -0.48 10.48
C TRP A 124 5.24 -1.43 10.52
N HIS A 125 5.04 -2.14 9.42
CA HIS A 125 3.98 -3.14 9.23
C HIS A 125 4.38 -4.12 8.13
N SER A 126 3.68 -5.22 8.06
CA SER A 126 3.71 -6.15 6.93
C SER A 126 2.30 -6.33 6.40
N ASP A 127 2.18 -6.47 5.10
CA ASP A 127 0.91 -6.77 4.43
C ASP A 127 0.74 -8.30 4.29
N GLY A 128 1.03 -9.02 5.40
CA GLY A 128 1.11 -10.48 5.43
C GLY A 128 -0.21 -11.22 5.59
N ARG A 129 -1.37 -10.58 5.37
CA ARG A 129 -2.69 -11.22 5.47
C ARG A 129 -2.81 -12.38 4.48
N GLU A 130 -3.57 -13.42 4.86
CA GLU A 130 -3.74 -14.64 4.05
C GLU A 130 -4.40 -14.37 2.70
N ASP A 131 -5.29 -13.38 2.65
CA ASP A 131 -6.00 -12.94 1.45
C ASP A 131 -5.19 -12.01 0.54
N VAL A 132 -3.91 -11.73 0.85
CA VAL A 132 -3.03 -10.86 0.06
C VAL A 132 -1.91 -11.66 -0.59
N ALA A 133 -1.73 -11.53 -1.90
CA ALA A 133 -0.62 -12.12 -2.64
C ALA A 133 0.60 -11.19 -2.70
N GLY A 134 0.37 -9.88 -2.70
CA GLY A 134 1.41 -8.85 -2.68
C GLY A 134 0.81 -7.45 -2.60
N ALA A 135 1.67 -6.47 -2.35
CA ALA A 135 1.30 -5.07 -2.22
C ALA A 135 2.10 -4.20 -3.18
N TYR A 136 1.61 -3.01 -3.49
CA TYR A 136 2.35 -2.04 -4.28
C TYR A 136 2.13 -0.61 -3.84
N VAL A 137 3.09 0.24 -4.19
CA VAL A 137 3.02 1.69 -4.05
C VAL A 137 3.41 2.33 -5.38
N TYR A 138 2.57 3.19 -5.90
CA TYR A 138 2.86 4.04 -7.05
C TYR A 138 2.90 5.50 -6.64
N TYR A 139 3.94 6.24 -7.02
CA TYR A 139 4.12 7.65 -6.68
C TYR A 139 3.59 8.55 -7.78
N ALA A 140 2.48 9.23 -7.48
CA ALA A 140 1.71 10.00 -8.45
C ALA A 140 2.03 11.51 -8.46
N HIS A 141 2.72 12.04 -7.42
CA HIS A 141 3.10 13.47 -7.40
C HIS A 141 4.10 13.80 -8.53
N PRO A 142 3.99 14.97 -9.16
CA PRO A 142 4.84 15.33 -10.31
C PRO A 142 6.24 15.76 -9.92
N LYS A 143 6.49 16.03 -8.64
CA LYS A 143 7.76 16.53 -8.13
C LYS A 143 7.98 16.11 -6.69
N TRP A 144 9.20 15.65 -6.39
CA TRP A 144 9.67 15.41 -5.03
C TRP A 144 11.14 15.79 -4.88
N ARG A 145 11.58 16.06 -3.65
CA ARG A 145 12.99 16.31 -3.34
C ARG A 145 13.44 15.35 -2.24
N ALA A 146 14.67 14.83 -2.35
CA ALA A 146 15.19 13.84 -1.43
C ALA A 146 15.12 14.25 0.06
N HIS A 147 15.30 15.52 0.38
CA HIS A 147 15.23 16.03 1.75
C HIS A 147 13.81 16.34 2.26
N TRP A 148 12.79 16.02 1.49
CA TRP A 148 11.40 16.12 1.93
C TRP A 148 10.90 14.86 2.66
N GLY A 149 11.77 13.84 2.82
CA GLY A 149 11.42 12.60 3.52
C GLY A 149 10.47 11.71 2.71
N ALA A 150 9.63 10.99 3.41
CA ALA A 150 8.64 10.07 2.86
C ALA A 150 9.25 8.87 2.11
N GLU A 151 10.47 8.49 2.43
CA GLU A 151 11.09 7.29 1.91
C GLU A 151 10.31 6.05 2.33
N LEU A 152 10.17 5.09 1.43
CA LEU A 152 9.74 3.74 1.78
C LEU A 152 10.97 2.99 2.31
N LEU A 153 10.94 2.61 3.58
CA LEU A 153 11.96 1.76 4.19
C LEU A 153 11.47 0.31 4.15
N ILE A 154 12.35 -0.59 3.72
CA ILE A 154 12.09 -2.02 3.64
C ILE A 154 13.15 -2.74 4.48
N ASP A 155 12.71 -3.61 5.40
CA ASP A 155 13.61 -4.46 6.18
C ASP A 155 14.32 -5.45 5.25
N GLY A 156 15.64 -5.48 5.32
CA GLY A 156 16.48 -6.33 4.46
C GLY A 156 16.46 -7.82 4.81
N SER A 157 15.86 -8.21 5.93
CA SER A 157 15.80 -9.61 6.37
C SER A 157 14.71 -10.45 5.70
N GLY A 158 13.90 -9.84 4.81
CA GLY A 158 12.83 -10.51 4.08
C GLY A 158 11.53 -10.60 4.86
N PHE A 159 10.96 -11.80 4.93
CA PHE A 159 9.65 -12.00 5.56
C PHE A 159 9.69 -11.86 7.07
N TYR A 160 8.63 -11.29 7.61
CA TYR A 160 8.43 -11.18 9.04
C TYR A 160 7.02 -11.62 9.42
N ASP A 161 6.97 -12.73 10.11
CA ASP A 161 5.76 -13.18 10.79
C ASP A 161 5.81 -12.65 12.23
N PHE A 162 5.13 -11.55 12.46
CA PHE A 162 5.04 -10.95 13.78
C PHE A 162 3.71 -11.36 14.40
N GLU A 163 3.79 -12.21 15.42
CA GLU A 163 2.64 -12.50 16.26
C GLU A 163 2.32 -11.25 17.11
N TYR A 164 1.25 -10.56 16.75
CA TYR A 164 0.71 -9.54 17.63
C TYR A 164 0.13 -10.20 18.87
N PRO A 165 0.46 -9.72 20.08
CA PRO A 165 -0.13 -10.27 21.30
C PRO A 165 -1.67 -10.14 21.20
N GLU A 166 -2.33 -11.27 21.38
CA GLU A 166 -3.79 -11.34 21.47
C GLU A 166 -4.21 -11.06 22.93
N ARG A 167 -5.26 -10.30 23.08
CA ARG A 167 -5.95 -10.09 24.36
C ARG A 167 -7.34 -10.68 24.27
N GLU A 168 -7.71 -11.42 25.28
CA GLU A 168 -9.10 -11.82 25.48
C GLU A 168 -9.91 -10.63 25.98
N LEU A 169 -11.00 -10.32 25.28
CA LEU A 169 -11.95 -9.30 25.66
C LEU A 169 -12.97 -9.84 26.68
N TYR A 170 -13.74 -8.93 27.30
CA TYR A 170 -14.74 -9.28 28.31
C TYR A 170 -15.82 -10.25 27.81
N ASP A 171 -16.09 -10.28 26.53
CA ASP A 171 -17.06 -11.18 25.88
C ASP A 171 -16.43 -12.53 25.44
N GLY A 172 -15.16 -12.79 25.81
CA GLY A 172 -14.44 -13.99 25.42
C GLY A 172 -13.86 -13.98 24.00
N SER A 173 -14.12 -12.92 23.23
CA SER A 173 -13.50 -12.74 21.92
C SER A 173 -12.02 -12.36 22.05
N LYS A 174 -11.22 -12.66 21.03
CA LYS A 174 -9.81 -12.29 21.01
C LYS A 174 -9.58 -11.10 20.08
N GLU A 175 -8.94 -10.07 20.57
CA GLU A 175 -8.50 -8.93 19.77
C GLU A 175 -6.98 -8.84 19.73
N ARG A 176 -6.42 -8.61 18.55
CA ARG A 176 -5.00 -8.28 18.40
C ARG A 176 -4.79 -6.83 18.85
N LEU A 177 -4.14 -6.69 19.99
CA LEU A 177 -3.88 -5.39 20.58
C LEU A 177 -2.73 -4.68 19.89
N GLY A 178 -2.85 -3.38 19.83
CA GLY A 178 -1.71 -2.50 19.96
C GLY A 178 -1.12 -1.91 18.71
N LEU A 179 -1.61 -2.17 17.49
CA LEU A 179 -1.06 -1.51 16.30
C LEU A 179 -1.08 0.02 16.41
N HIS A 180 -2.13 0.60 17.01
CA HIS A 180 -2.22 2.06 17.13
C HIS A 180 -1.63 2.64 18.41
N LEU A 181 -1.56 1.83 19.47
CA LEU A 181 -1.20 2.31 20.79
C LEU A 181 0.20 1.85 21.22
N ASP A 182 0.65 0.67 20.80
CA ASP A 182 1.94 0.12 21.17
C ASP A 182 2.66 -0.52 19.99
N ALA A 183 3.73 0.15 19.55
CA ALA A 183 4.62 -0.33 18.49
C ALA A 183 5.91 -0.95 19.03
N ARG A 184 6.11 -1.03 20.37
CA ARG A 184 7.38 -1.44 20.98
C ARG A 184 7.86 -2.81 20.53
N PRO A 185 7.04 -3.88 20.54
CA PRO A 185 7.51 -5.20 20.14
C PRO A 185 8.04 -5.22 18.70
N MET A 186 7.35 -4.53 17.79
CA MET A 186 7.79 -4.42 16.40
C MET A 186 9.04 -3.55 16.28
N SER A 187 9.10 -2.42 16.98
CA SER A 187 10.27 -1.55 17.03
C SER A 187 11.51 -2.30 17.54
N ASP A 188 11.38 -3.07 18.60
CA ASP A 188 12.45 -3.88 19.18
C ASP A 188 12.94 -4.96 18.20
N ALA A 189 12.03 -5.58 17.46
CA ALA A 189 12.36 -6.56 16.44
C ALA A 189 13.15 -5.93 15.28
N VAL A 190 12.69 -4.75 14.80
CA VAL A 190 13.38 -4.02 13.73
C VAL A 190 14.77 -3.57 14.19
N MET A 191 14.90 -3.04 15.41
CA MET A 191 16.18 -2.60 15.96
C MET A 191 17.23 -3.72 16.07
N LYS A 192 16.80 -4.95 16.32
CA LYS A 192 17.69 -6.11 16.34
C LYS A 192 18.26 -6.49 14.97
N ARG A 193 17.57 -6.12 13.89
CA ARG A 193 17.96 -6.43 12.51
C ARG A 193 18.81 -5.34 11.88
N ALA A 194 18.50 -4.10 12.14
CA ALA A 194 19.25 -2.86 11.90
C ALA A 194 19.78 -2.61 10.48
N ALA A 195 19.30 -3.32 9.45
CA ALA A 195 19.71 -3.12 8.06
C ALA A 195 18.55 -3.30 7.11
N GLY A 196 18.53 -2.50 6.02
CA GLY A 196 17.45 -2.55 5.05
C GLY A 196 17.70 -1.65 3.86
N HIS A 197 16.66 -1.49 3.07
CA HIS A 197 16.65 -0.65 1.87
C HIS A 197 15.81 0.59 2.14
N TYR A 198 16.18 1.70 1.50
CA TYR A 198 15.33 2.88 1.40
C TYR A 198 15.05 3.19 -0.07
N ILE A 199 13.81 3.58 -0.36
CA ILE A 199 13.38 3.94 -1.71
C ILE A 199 12.80 5.34 -1.65
N LEU A 200 13.43 6.26 -2.40
CA LEU A 200 12.93 7.63 -2.53
C LEU A 200 11.63 7.63 -3.35
N PRO A 201 10.65 8.46 -2.96
CA PRO A 201 9.38 8.58 -3.66
C PRO A 201 9.52 9.44 -4.93
N SER A 202 10.25 8.94 -5.93
CA SER A 202 10.37 9.61 -7.23
C SER A 202 9.04 9.60 -7.99
N PRO A 203 8.71 10.68 -8.71
CA PRO A 203 7.54 10.70 -9.58
C PRO A 203 7.52 9.54 -10.56
N ASN A 204 6.34 8.98 -10.83
CA ASN A 204 6.13 7.89 -11.77
C ASN A 204 6.90 6.59 -11.44
N ARG A 205 7.27 6.41 -10.15
CA ARG A 205 7.91 5.19 -9.65
C ARG A 205 6.85 4.23 -9.12
N PHE A 206 7.00 2.95 -9.48
CA PHE A 206 6.21 1.84 -8.98
C PHE A 206 7.08 0.92 -8.13
N VAL A 207 6.61 0.55 -6.96
CA VAL A 207 7.28 -0.39 -6.05
C VAL A 207 6.33 -1.54 -5.76
N LEU A 208 6.74 -2.75 -6.12
CA LEU A 208 6.03 -3.98 -5.81
C LEU A 208 6.69 -4.67 -4.63
N LEU A 209 5.90 -5.07 -3.66
CA LEU A 209 6.34 -5.81 -2.48
C LEU A 209 5.72 -7.20 -2.47
N ARG A 210 6.53 -8.22 -2.22
CA ARG A 210 6.03 -9.55 -1.93
C ARG A 210 5.27 -9.54 -0.60
N ARG A 211 4.26 -10.41 -0.48
CA ARG A 211 3.52 -10.61 0.76
C ARG A 211 4.44 -10.78 1.96
N GLY A 212 4.12 -10.14 3.09
CA GLY A 212 4.80 -10.31 4.36
C GLY A 212 6.14 -9.55 4.50
N VAL A 213 6.54 -8.77 3.50
CA VAL A 213 7.75 -7.92 3.59
C VAL A 213 7.49 -6.79 4.58
N LEU A 214 8.34 -6.69 5.61
CA LEU A 214 8.23 -5.64 6.61
C LEU A 214 8.71 -4.31 6.05
N HIS A 215 7.87 -3.30 6.12
CA HIS A 215 8.18 -1.97 5.59
C HIS A 215 7.50 -0.84 6.37
N ARG A 216 7.95 0.37 6.14
CA ARG A 216 7.33 1.60 6.68
C ARG A 216 7.46 2.74 5.69
N LEU A 217 6.57 3.72 5.83
CA LEU A 217 6.72 5.02 5.18
C LEU A 217 7.26 6.03 6.19
N ASN A 218 8.43 6.58 5.93
CA ASN A 218 8.95 7.68 6.72
C ASN A 218 8.01 8.89 6.63
N PRO A 219 7.88 9.67 7.72
CA PRO A 219 7.08 10.89 7.68
C PRO A 219 7.59 11.87 6.61
N VAL A 220 6.65 12.55 5.97
CA VAL A 220 6.96 13.72 5.15
C VAL A 220 7.61 14.77 6.04
N HIS A 221 8.81 15.23 5.67
CA HIS A 221 9.56 16.20 6.47
C HIS A 221 8.92 17.60 6.38
N PRO A 222 8.94 18.41 7.44
CA PRO A 222 8.41 19.78 7.41
C PRO A 222 8.99 20.68 6.31
N ASN A 223 10.20 20.40 5.84
CA ASN A 223 10.81 21.11 4.70
C ASN A 223 10.05 20.94 3.38
N ALA A 224 9.12 20.00 3.29
CA ALA A 224 8.22 19.88 2.15
C ALA A 224 7.21 21.03 2.08
N GLY A 225 6.99 21.75 3.20
CA GLY A 225 6.01 22.83 3.27
C GLY A 225 4.60 22.32 2.97
N ASP A 226 3.94 22.95 2.02
CA ASP A 226 2.58 22.57 1.58
C ASP A 226 2.54 21.44 0.52
N GLN A 227 3.70 20.84 0.21
CA GLN A 227 3.74 19.74 -0.76
C GLN A 227 3.17 18.47 -0.12
N LEU A 228 2.27 17.83 -0.85
CA LEU A 228 1.68 16.55 -0.46
C LEU A 228 2.37 15.40 -1.21
N ARG A 229 2.76 14.36 -0.47
CA ARG A 229 3.16 13.11 -1.12
C ARG A 229 1.92 12.39 -1.60
N ALA A 230 1.69 12.39 -2.91
CA ALA A 230 0.61 11.68 -3.53
C ALA A 230 1.06 10.27 -3.94
N SER A 231 0.33 9.25 -3.54
CA SER A 231 0.59 7.87 -3.95
C SER A 231 -0.70 7.09 -4.12
N ILE A 232 -0.64 6.05 -4.94
CA ILE A 232 -1.69 5.04 -5.03
C ILE A 232 -1.10 3.75 -4.49
N THR A 233 -1.75 3.16 -3.49
CA THR A 233 -1.37 1.87 -2.94
C THR A 233 -2.47 0.86 -3.17
N GLY A 234 -2.09 -0.42 -3.22
CA GLY A 234 -3.06 -1.48 -3.37
C GLY A 234 -2.49 -2.85 -3.11
N PHE A 235 -3.37 -3.83 -3.13
CA PHE A 235 -3.05 -5.23 -2.90
C PHE A 235 -3.59 -6.09 -4.03
N PHE A 236 -2.84 -7.14 -4.36
CA PHE A 236 -3.33 -8.26 -5.13
C PHE A 236 -4.03 -9.21 -4.17
N VAL A 237 -5.34 -9.41 -4.36
CA VAL A 237 -6.23 -10.04 -3.39
C VAL A 237 -6.69 -11.39 -3.93
N ARG A 238 -6.66 -12.39 -3.07
CA ARG A 238 -7.28 -13.69 -3.31
C ARG A 238 -8.79 -13.56 -3.06
N SER A 239 -9.62 -14.10 -3.95
CA SER A 239 -11.03 -14.29 -3.60
C SER A 239 -11.10 -15.34 -2.49
N GLU A 240 -11.95 -15.13 -1.50
CA GLU A 240 -12.37 -16.24 -0.65
C GLU A 240 -12.96 -17.29 -1.57
N ALA A 241 -12.41 -18.50 -1.57
CA ALA A 241 -13.09 -19.63 -2.18
C ALA A 241 -14.47 -19.68 -1.52
N GLU A 242 -15.54 -19.67 -2.30
CA GLU A 242 -16.85 -20.00 -1.78
C GLU A 242 -16.68 -21.32 -1.05
N SER A 243 -16.82 -21.30 0.28
CA SER A 243 -16.87 -22.53 1.04
C SER A 243 -18.16 -23.23 0.61
N GLU A 244 -18.02 -24.19 -0.30
CA GLU A 244 -19.03 -25.21 -0.57
C GLU A 244 -19.15 -26.13 0.66
N ASP A 245 -19.64 -25.60 1.77
CA ASP A 245 -20.06 -26.41 2.92
C ASP A 245 -21.14 -25.65 3.67
N ASP A 246 -22.34 -25.67 3.10
CA ASP A 246 -23.59 -25.55 3.82
C ASP A 246 -24.60 -26.56 3.22
N HIS A 247 -24.48 -27.78 3.72
CA HIS A 247 -25.57 -28.74 3.67
C HIS A 247 -25.79 -29.35 5.04
#